data_44d2263f5645a55e49df2bf78c8eaaff
#
_entry.id   44d2263f5645a55e49df2bf78c8eaaff
#
_cell.length_a   1.000
_cell.length_b   1.000
_cell.length_c   1.000
_cell.angle_alpha   90.00
_cell.angle_beta   90.00
_cell.angle_gamma   90.00
#
_symmetry.space_group_name_H-M   'P 1'
#
loop_
_entity.id
_entity.type
_entity.pdbx_description
1 polymer ?
#
loop_
_entity_poly.entity_id
_entity_poly.type
_entity_poly.pdbx_seq_one_letter_code
_entity_poly.pdbx_strand_id
1 'polypeptide(L)'
;MLLANIFGYVVANAIPANPTPAKVLQPDGSTLTVCLFGDEFMHYTTTQDGYTVVKSPSGYYMYAELADGQLVASSHIARDEVARTSADLTYLHTVQKNLKPELTATGSAMRGAMKSMAANPLLSRKNAKFDISKFRGLIILVEFNDCAFSRADIHDHINDMVNKKDYDGYMTTSLIPEKVECTGSVRDYYYDNSMGAFTPQFDVVGPVKINYSKYDAGGSGNGMVLAASACRAADELVDFSRYDGDGDGKADMVYFIFAGYGANTSGNNSDLLWPHASKMFGVRLDGVSVERYACSTEMYGREGSNVLDGIGTICHEFSHVLGLPDEYDTDYASSGGQGVHPSSWSIMASGSYRNKSRTPVGYTLYERYALGFATPKLIDAPGSFSLDALNTSNSGYRINTSLPNEFFLIDNRQQTRWDAYLLGHGMTVTRVDSTSVDVWENNKINCNPAHQYLELLRATPKTKTSGSTVTVSDSDGDPFPGSGNVTEITNQSTPSLRSWTQASTPLEIKNIQESAAGVITFDVEKAALNVTTEDFEAMDLSTXXXXRQQLHRHDQHRR
;
A
#
# COMPACT_ATOMS: atom_id res chain seq x y z
N MET A 1 -31.94 -14.39 31.95
CA MET A 1 -30.63 -14.82 31.49
C MET A 1 -30.31 -13.96 30.26
N LEU A 2 -29.57 -12.86 30.44
CA LEU A 2 -29.15 -11.99 29.34
C LEU A 2 -27.96 -12.67 28.66
N LEU A 3 -28.17 -13.13 27.42
CA LEU A 3 -27.08 -13.48 26.56
C LEU A 3 -26.40 -12.17 26.11
N ALA A 4 -25.30 -11.85 26.75
CA ALA A 4 -24.44 -10.78 26.25
C ALA A 4 -23.86 -11.27 24.92
N ASN A 5 -24.32 -10.72 23.83
CA ASN A 5 -23.67 -10.90 22.51
C ASN A 5 -22.30 -10.24 22.60
N ILE A 6 -21.27 -11.04 22.84
CA ILE A 6 -19.89 -10.58 22.69
C ILE A 6 -19.61 -10.62 21.19
N PHE A 7 -19.90 -9.51 20.51
CA PHE A 7 -19.39 -9.31 19.17
C PHE A 7 -17.89 -9.02 19.30
N GLY A 8 -17.07 -10.01 19.03
CA GLY A 8 -15.65 -9.78 18.82
C GLY A 8 -15.48 -8.91 17.58
N TYR A 9 -14.78 -7.79 17.71
CA TYR A 9 -14.53 -6.90 16.59
C TYR A 9 -13.55 -7.56 15.61
N VAL A 10 -13.89 -7.51 14.34
CA VAL A 10 -13.07 -8.05 13.25
C VAL A 10 -12.07 -6.97 12.82
N VAL A 11 -10.83 -7.36 12.69
CA VAL A 11 -9.77 -6.49 12.16
C VAL A 11 -9.54 -6.86 10.70
N ALA A 12 -9.61 -5.90 9.82
CA ALA A 12 -9.33 -6.10 8.40
C ALA A 12 -8.37 -5.03 7.88
N ASN A 13 -7.45 -5.44 7.05
CA ASN A 13 -6.65 -4.56 6.19
C ASN A 13 -6.98 -4.95 4.75
N ALA A 14 -7.00 -4.00 3.84
CA ALA A 14 -7.42 -4.31 2.47
C ALA A 14 -6.67 -3.47 1.45
N ILE A 15 -6.49 -4.06 0.29
CA ILE A 15 -5.93 -3.36 -0.86
C ILE A 15 -6.81 -2.14 -1.19
N PRO A 16 -6.23 -0.97 -1.47
CA PRO A 16 -7.03 0.20 -1.86
C PRO A 16 -7.71 -0.02 -3.21
N ALA A 17 -8.72 0.76 -3.52
CA ALA A 17 -9.36 0.75 -4.82
C ALA A 17 -8.32 0.96 -5.94
N ASN A 18 -8.47 0.26 -7.04
CA ASN A 18 -7.61 0.46 -8.22
C ASN A 18 -7.87 1.86 -8.78
N PRO A 19 -6.88 2.76 -8.78
CA PRO A 19 -7.08 4.14 -9.22
C PRO A 19 -7.15 4.31 -10.74
N THR A 20 -6.96 3.25 -11.52
CA THR A 20 -6.95 3.33 -12.98
C THR A 20 -8.37 3.62 -13.48
N PRO A 21 -8.57 4.71 -14.28
CA PRO A 21 -9.90 5.00 -14.82
C PRO A 21 -10.46 3.85 -15.64
N ALA A 22 -11.74 3.54 -15.43
CA ALA A 22 -12.44 2.44 -16.11
C ALA A 22 -13.65 2.98 -16.87
N LYS A 23 -13.90 2.46 -18.08
CA LYS A 23 -15.10 2.81 -18.86
C LYS A 23 -16.25 1.88 -18.48
N VAL A 24 -17.37 2.47 -18.10
CA VAL A 24 -18.61 1.76 -17.79
C VAL A 24 -19.65 2.07 -18.86
N LEU A 25 -20.46 1.08 -19.20
CA LEU A 25 -21.53 1.22 -20.19
C LEU A 25 -22.81 1.62 -19.47
N GLN A 26 -23.49 2.65 -19.97
CA GLN A 26 -24.79 3.08 -19.44
C GLN A 26 -25.94 2.41 -20.22
N PRO A 27 -27.16 2.35 -19.64
CA PRO A 27 -28.30 1.67 -20.28
C PRO A 27 -28.67 2.18 -21.67
N ASP A 28 -28.35 3.44 -21.97
CA ASP A 28 -28.63 4.03 -23.31
C ASP A 28 -27.52 3.74 -24.34
N GLY A 29 -26.52 2.94 -23.97
CA GLY A 29 -25.38 2.62 -24.82
C GLY A 29 -24.24 3.64 -24.75
N SER A 30 -24.40 4.75 -24.04
CA SER A 30 -23.29 5.70 -23.83
C SER A 30 -22.28 5.13 -22.86
N THR A 31 -21.05 5.65 -22.89
CA THR A 31 -20.00 5.26 -21.94
C THR A 31 -19.68 6.42 -21.00
N LEU A 32 -19.28 6.07 -19.77
CA LEU A 32 -18.79 7.01 -18.77
C LEU A 32 -17.44 6.50 -18.25
N THR A 33 -16.46 7.37 -18.18
CA THR A 33 -15.15 7.04 -17.57
C THR A 33 -15.21 7.35 -16.09
N VAL A 34 -14.99 6.32 -15.26
CA VAL A 34 -15.08 6.43 -13.80
C VAL A 34 -13.75 6.08 -13.14
N CYS A 35 -13.52 6.68 -11.97
CA CYS A 35 -12.39 6.38 -11.09
C CYS A 35 -12.96 5.90 -9.75
N LEU A 36 -12.48 4.77 -9.26
CA LEU A 36 -12.88 4.19 -7.97
C LEU A 36 -11.89 4.63 -6.89
N PHE A 37 -12.39 4.95 -5.72
CA PHE A 37 -11.61 5.33 -4.55
C PHE A 37 -12.14 4.61 -3.32
N GLY A 38 -11.24 4.35 -2.37
CA GLY A 38 -11.65 3.80 -1.08
C GLY A 38 -11.10 2.41 -0.81
N ASP A 39 -11.73 1.76 0.16
CA ASP A 39 -11.41 0.42 0.64
C ASP A 39 -12.71 -0.32 1.00
N GLU A 40 -12.59 -1.45 1.69
CA GLU A 40 -13.74 -2.26 2.09
C GLU A 40 -14.68 -1.55 3.09
N PHE A 41 -14.21 -0.47 3.75
CA PHE A 41 -15.01 0.26 4.75
C PHE A 41 -15.73 1.45 4.16
N MET A 42 -15.09 2.11 3.19
CA MET A 42 -15.64 3.31 2.55
C MET A 42 -15.10 3.43 1.13
N HIS A 43 -15.98 3.39 0.16
CA HIS A 43 -15.58 3.60 -1.23
C HIS A 43 -16.61 4.46 -1.97
N TYR A 44 -16.14 5.12 -3.02
CA TYR A 44 -16.98 5.98 -3.84
C TYR A 44 -16.37 6.09 -5.24
N THR A 45 -17.20 6.48 -6.19
CA THR A 45 -16.80 6.57 -7.60
C THR A 45 -16.95 8.01 -8.07
N THR A 46 -16.01 8.48 -8.90
CA THR A 46 -16.12 9.81 -9.52
C THR A 46 -16.00 9.70 -11.04
N THR A 47 -16.41 10.75 -11.74
CA THR A 47 -15.97 10.99 -13.12
C THR A 47 -14.48 11.30 -13.12
N GLN A 48 -13.84 11.25 -14.29
CA GLN A 48 -12.39 11.50 -14.41
C GLN A 48 -12.00 12.92 -13.96
N ASP A 49 -12.91 13.87 -14.05
CA ASP A 49 -12.68 15.25 -13.58
C ASP A 49 -13.20 15.50 -12.15
N GLY A 50 -13.62 14.44 -11.42
CA GLY A 50 -13.81 14.47 -9.97
C GLY A 50 -15.25 14.68 -9.47
N TYR A 51 -16.27 14.63 -10.32
CA TYR A 51 -17.66 14.68 -9.81
C TYR A 51 -18.08 13.28 -9.34
N THR A 52 -18.47 13.17 -8.08
CA THR A 52 -18.90 11.89 -7.51
C THR A 52 -20.19 11.40 -8.18
N VAL A 53 -20.27 10.10 -8.43
CA VAL A 53 -21.40 9.47 -9.11
C VAL A 53 -21.89 8.26 -8.33
N VAL A 54 -23.19 8.01 -8.41
CA VAL A 54 -23.88 6.86 -7.78
C VAL A 54 -24.69 6.16 -8.86
N LYS A 55 -24.67 4.83 -8.85
CA LYS A 55 -25.47 4.04 -9.79
C LYS A 55 -26.91 3.97 -9.30
N SER A 56 -27.84 4.43 -10.13
CA SER A 56 -29.28 4.42 -9.82
C SER A 56 -29.87 3.01 -10.03
N PRO A 57 -31.06 2.73 -9.47
CA PRO A 57 -31.74 1.46 -9.74
C PRO A 57 -32.04 1.20 -11.22
N SER A 58 -32.10 2.25 -12.04
CA SER A 58 -32.28 2.10 -13.51
C SER A 58 -30.99 1.77 -14.24
N GLY A 59 -29.86 1.66 -13.51
CA GLY A 59 -28.56 1.30 -14.06
C GLY A 59 -27.70 2.47 -14.54
N TYR A 60 -28.25 3.70 -14.57
CA TYR A 60 -27.47 4.88 -14.93
C TYR A 60 -26.59 5.35 -13.79
N TYR A 61 -25.40 5.81 -14.09
CA TYR A 61 -24.59 6.60 -13.16
C TYR A 61 -25.13 8.04 -13.16
N MET A 62 -25.55 8.50 -11.99
CA MET A 62 -26.07 9.84 -11.76
C MET A 62 -25.04 10.63 -10.94
N TYR A 63 -24.93 11.94 -11.15
CA TYR A 63 -24.14 12.77 -10.24
C TYR A 63 -24.67 12.61 -8.83
N ALA A 64 -23.76 12.60 -7.84
CA ALA A 64 -24.13 12.33 -6.45
C ALA A 64 -24.44 13.62 -5.68
N GLU A 65 -25.33 13.48 -4.71
CA GLU A 65 -25.60 14.48 -3.68
C GLU A 65 -25.40 13.83 -2.32
N LEU A 66 -25.16 14.64 -1.28
CA LEU A 66 -25.10 14.12 0.09
C LEU A 66 -26.47 14.29 0.76
N ALA A 67 -26.99 13.20 1.30
CA ALA A 67 -28.20 13.19 2.13
C ALA A 67 -27.89 12.39 3.38
N ASP A 68 -27.96 13.04 4.54
CA ASP A 68 -27.66 12.44 5.84
C ASP A 68 -26.29 11.72 5.87
N GLY A 69 -25.27 12.35 5.26
CA GLY A 69 -23.90 11.81 5.22
C GLY A 69 -23.70 10.68 4.21
N GLN A 70 -24.73 10.31 3.46
CA GLN A 70 -24.63 9.23 2.46
C GLN A 70 -24.76 9.80 1.05
N LEU A 71 -24.10 9.15 0.10
CA LEU A 71 -24.19 9.52 -1.30
C LEU A 71 -25.48 8.99 -1.90
N VAL A 72 -26.28 9.88 -2.47
CA VAL A 72 -27.53 9.53 -3.15
C VAL A 72 -27.48 10.02 -4.61
N ALA A 73 -28.19 9.33 -5.47
CA ALA A 73 -28.27 9.69 -6.88
C ALA A 73 -29.13 10.94 -7.08
N SER A 74 -28.60 11.96 -7.74
CA SER A 74 -29.38 13.11 -8.17
C SER A 74 -30.30 12.74 -9.36
N SER A 75 -30.99 13.71 -9.94
CA SER A 75 -31.78 13.51 -11.15
C SER A 75 -30.97 13.65 -12.46
N HIS A 76 -29.64 13.92 -12.38
CA HIS A 76 -28.82 14.24 -13.54
C HIS A 76 -27.89 13.08 -13.91
N ILE A 77 -28.04 12.54 -15.12
CA ILE A 77 -27.17 11.45 -15.63
C ILE A 77 -25.75 11.98 -15.80
N ALA A 78 -24.78 11.24 -15.27
CA ALA A 78 -23.38 11.61 -15.39
C ALA A 78 -22.85 11.32 -16.81
N ARG A 79 -21.99 12.23 -17.29
CA ARG A 79 -21.37 12.14 -18.63
C ARG A 79 -19.90 12.51 -18.55
N ASP A 80 -19.11 11.91 -19.43
CA ASP A 80 -17.73 12.37 -19.65
C ASP A 80 -17.73 13.84 -20.10
N GLU A 81 -16.70 14.59 -19.72
CA GLU A 81 -16.61 16.04 -19.93
C GLU A 81 -16.97 16.45 -21.37
N VAL A 82 -16.47 15.69 -22.35
CA VAL A 82 -16.68 15.98 -23.78
C VAL A 82 -18.12 15.73 -24.26
N ALA A 83 -18.92 15.02 -23.48
CA ALA A 83 -20.30 14.65 -23.82
C ALA A 83 -21.34 15.46 -23.05
N ARG A 84 -20.93 16.42 -22.22
CA ARG A 84 -21.84 17.22 -21.39
C ARG A 84 -22.59 18.24 -22.21
N THR A 85 -23.88 18.34 -21.93
CA THR A 85 -24.77 19.36 -22.49
C THR A 85 -24.64 20.67 -21.70
N SER A 86 -25.20 21.77 -22.24
CA SER A 86 -25.25 23.05 -21.52
C SER A 86 -26.04 22.93 -20.20
N ALA A 87 -27.06 22.08 -20.16
CA ALA A 87 -27.82 21.82 -18.94
C ALA A 87 -26.97 21.09 -17.89
N ASP A 88 -26.15 20.10 -18.32
CA ASP A 88 -25.21 19.42 -17.43
C ASP A 88 -24.22 20.42 -16.82
N LEU A 89 -23.65 21.30 -17.65
CA LEU A 89 -22.66 22.29 -17.18
C LEU A 89 -23.30 23.26 -16.17
N THR A 90 -24.53 23.71 -16.44
CA THR A 90 -25.25 24.59 -15.51
C THR A 90 -25.45 23.90 -14.16
N TYR A 91 -25.88 22.65 -14.16
CA TYR A 91 -26.07 21.87 -12.93
C TYR A 91 -24.72 21.70 -12.19
N LEU A 92 -23.67 21.33 -12.92
CA LEU A 92 -22.36 21.05 -12.33
C LEU A 92 -21.69 22.27 -11.68
N HIS A 93 -22.09 23.49 -12.05
CA HIS A 93 -21.64 24.69 -11.33
C HIS A 93 -22.13 24.71 -9.86
N THR A 94 -23.18 23.94 -9.55
CA THR A 94 -23.72 23.87 -8.19
C THR A 94 -23.24 22.63 -7.43
N VAL A 95 -22.51 21.72 -8.09
CA VAL A 95 -22.12 20.42 -7.52
C VAL A 95 -20.67 20.49 -7.03
N GLN A 96 -20.47 20.09 -5.79
CA GLN A 96 -19.11 19.96 -5.22
C GLN A 96 -18.43 18.72 -5.80
N LYS A 97 -17.16 18.86 -6.17
CA LYS A 97 -16.34 17.73 -6.60
C LYS A 97 -15.85 16.93 -5.39
N ASN A 98 -15.58 15.65 -5.63
CA ASN A 98 -15.00 14.73 -4.65
C ASN A 98 -15.85 14.62 -3.36
N LEU A 99 -17.18 14.58 -3.54
CA LEU A 99 -18.08 14.26 -2.43
C LEU A 99 -17.77 12.84 -1.93
N LYS A 100 -17.68 12.68 -0.63
CA LYS A 100 -17.39 11.39 0.02
C LYS A 100 -18.54 11.04 0.95
N PRO A 101 -18.89 9.74 1.07
CA PRO A 101 -19.84 9.33 2.09
C PRO A 101 -19.18 9.42 3.48
N GLU A 102 -19.97 9.57 4.51
CA GLU A 102 -19.47 9.38 5.87
C GLU A 102 -19.35 7.88 6.16
N LEU A 103 -18.35 7.50 6.93
CA LEU A 103 -18.25 6.14 7.43
C LEU A 103 -19.50 5.81 8.23
N THR A 104 -20.11 4.66 7.95
CA THR A 104 -21.22 4.18 8.75
C THR A 104 -20.75 3.92 10.19
N ALA A 105 -21.67 3.92 11.13
CA ALA A 105 -21.35 3.60 12.53
C ALA A 105 -20.67 2.23 12.63
N THR A 106 -21.11 1.26 11.83
CA THR A 106 -20.49 -0.08 11.77
C THR A 106 -19.09 0.00 11.19
N GLY A 107 -18.92 0.69 10.06
CA GLY A 107 -17.61 0.88 9.43
C GLY A 107 -16.63 1.60 10.35
N SER A 108 -17.10 2.66 11.05
CA SER A 108 -16.28 3.38 12.03
C SER A 108 -15.88 2.49 13.21
N ALA A 109 -16.81 1.68 13.72
CA ALA A 109 -16.53 0.76 14.83
C ALA A 109 -15.54 -0.33 14.39
N MET A 110 -15.71 -0.87 13.20
CA MET A 110 -14.81 -1.88 12.66
C MET A 110 -13.41 -1.30 12.40
N ARG A 111 -13.34 -0.13 11.80
CA ARG A 111 -12.06 0.56 11.57
C ARG A 111 -11.39 0.93 12.91
N GLY A 112 -12.15 1.37 13.90
CA GLY A 112 -11.66 1.68 15.24
C GLY A 112 -11.19 0.46 16.02
N ALA A 113 -11.72 -0.73 15.69
CA ALA A 113 -11.27 -1.99 16.27
C ALA A 113 -10.04 -2.57 15.53
N MET A 114 -9.62 -1.95 14.45
CA MET A 114 -8.43 -2.32 13.69
C MET A 114 -7.17 -1.96 14.46
N LYS A 115 -6.83 -2.76 15.44
CA LYS A 115 -5.43 -2.85 15.83
C LYS A 115 -4.76 -3.63 14.71
N SER A 116 -3.90 -2.95 14.02
CA SER A 116 -3.12 -3.51 12.92
C SER A 116 -2.67 -4.94 13.23
N MET A 117 -2.77 -5.83 12.29
CA MET A 117 -2.07 -7.12 12.39
C MET A 117 -0.55 -6.87 12.44
N ALA A 118 -0.13 -5.71 11.99
CA ALA A 118 1.22 -5.21 12.08
C ALA A 118 1.40 -4.43 13.38
N ALA A 119 2.05 -5.00 14.38
CA ALA A 119 2.80 -4.21 15.34
C ALA A 119 3.89 -3.46 14.55
N ASN A 120 4.20 -2.22 14.91
CA ASN A 120 5.29 -1.49 14.25
C ASN A 120 6.51 -2.40 14.10
N PRO A 121 6.84 -2.87 12.90
CA PRO A 121 7.89 -3.90 12.76
C PRO A 121 9.27 -3.38 13.15
N LEU A 122 9.48 -2.05 13.12
CA LEU A 122 10.74 -1.45 13.56
C LEU A 122 10.88 -1.40 15.08
N LEU A 123 9.74 -1.34 15.81
CA LEU A 123 9.73 -1.33 17.27
C LEU A 123 9.60 -2.75 17.85
N SER A 124 9.08 -3.70 17.10
CA SER A 124 8.73 -5.03 17.61
C SER A 124 9.49 -6.18 16.96
N ARG A 125 10.75 -5.95 16.54
CA ARG A 125 11.61 -7.03 16.02
C ARG A 125 11.72 -8.25 16.95
N LYS A 126 11.32 -8.10 18.22
CA LYS A 126 11.31 -9.20 19.20
C LYS A 126 10.05 -10.05 19.15
N ASN A 127 9.06 -9.66 18.35
CA ASN A 127 7.73 -10.31 18.30
C ASN A 127 7.41 -10.80 16.89
N ALA A 128 8.35 -11.45 16.22
CA ALA A 128 8.06 -12.16 14.97
C ALA A 128 6.85 -13.07 15.22
N LYS A 129 5.77 -12.83 14.49
CA LYS A 129 4.50 -13.51 14.74
C LYS A 129 4.50 -14.96 14.29
N PHE A 130 5.48 -15.36 13.48
CA PHE A 130 5.73 -16.75 13.13
C PHE A 130 7.15 -16.88 12.53
N ASP A 131 7.67 -18.09 12.56
CA ASP A 131 9.00 -18.42 12.03
C ASP A 131 8.90 -18.60 10.51
N ILE A 132 9.35 -17.61 9.74
CA ILE A 132 9.30 -17.66 8.27
C ILE A 132 10.04 -18.87 7.69
N SER A 133 10.99 -19.45 8.42
CA SER A 133 11.71 -20.65 7.94
C SER A 133 10.85 -21.91 7.96
N LYS A 134 9.76 -21.89 8.73
CA LYS A 134 8.82 -23.01 8.86
C LYS A 134 7.49 -22.73 8.16
N PHE A 135 7.36 -21.56 7.55
CA PHE A 135 6.09 -21.14 6.95
C PHE A 135 5.65 -22.08 5.85
N ARG A 136 4.40 -22.49 5.93
CA ARG A 136 3.68 -23.20 4.88
C ARG A 136 2.29 -22.57 4.77
N GLY A 137 1.95 -22.05 3.60
CA GLY A 137 0.67 -21.39 3.38
C GLY A 137 -0.37 -22.34 2.83
N LEU A 138 -1.62 -22.10 3.17
CA LEU A 138 -2.76 -22.81 2.60
C LEU A 138 -3.58 -21.85 1.75
N ILE A 139 -3.82 -22.22 0.49
CA ILE A 139 -4.73 -21.47 -0.41
C ILE A 139 -5.93 -22.35 -0.70
N ILE A 140 -7.12 -21.85 -0.38
CA ILE A 140 -8.39 -22.54 -0.65
C ILE A 140 -9.08 -21.82 -1.81
N LEU A 141 -9.36 -22.55 -2.89
CA LEU A 141 -10.13 -22.06 -4.04
C LEU A 141 -11.61 -22.19 -3.73
N VAL A 142 -12.38 -21.10 -3.89
CA VAL A 142 -13.76 -21.05 -3.41
C VAL A 142 -14.71 -20.64 -4.54
N GLU A 143 -15.73 -21.46 -4.80
CA GLU A 143 -16.83 -21.14 -5.70
C GLU A 143 -18.08 -20.75 -4.92
N PHE A 144 -18.85 -19.83 -5.49
CA PHE A 144 -20.16 -19.47 -4.99
C PHE A 144 -21.24 -20.38 -5.60
N ASN A 145 -22.45 -20.33 -5.07
CA ASN A 145 -23.54 -21.12 -5.66
C ASN A 145 -23.92 -20.65 -7.08
N ASP A 146 -23.60 -19.39 -7.40
CA ASP A 146 -23.91 -18.75 -8.69
C ASP A 146 -22.67 -18.32 -9.49
N CYS A 147 -21.47 -18.65 -9.02
CA CYS A 147 -20.23 -18.27 -9.72
C CYS A 147 -19.16 -19.35 -9.54
N ALA A 148 -18.83 -20.03 -10.63
CA ALA A 148 -17.70 -20.97 -10.68
C ALA A 148 -16.49 -20.27 -11.30
N PHE A 149 -15.31 -20.86 -11.14
CA PHE A 149 -14.08 -20.36 -11.76
C PHE A 149 -14.21 -20.38 -13.29
N SER A 150 -13.53 -19.43 -13.92
CA SER A 150 -13.62 -19.19 -15.37
C SER A 150 -12.87 -20.24 -16.21
N ARG A 151 -12.01 -21.07 -15.57
CA ARG A 151 -11.20 -22.04 -16.27
C ARG A 151 -11.21 -23.39 -15.52
N ALA A 152 -11.25 -24.49 -16.29
CA ALA A 152 -11.34 -25.83 -15.74
C ALA A 152 -10.06 -26.28 -15.03
N ASP A 153 -8.90 -25.71 -15.42
CA ASP A 153 -7.59 -26.02 -14.84
C ASP A 153 -7.17 -24.99 -13.77
N ILE A 154 -8.14 -24.38 -13.10
CA ILE A 154 -7.87 -23.29 -12.13
C ILE A 154 -6.90 -23.73 -11.03
N HIS A 155 -7.03 -24.96 -10.54
CA HIS A 155 -6.14 -25.48 -9.48
C HIS A 155 -4.67 -25.43 -9.93
N ASP A 156 -4.39 -25.99 -11.11
CA ASP A 156 -3.02 -26.04 -11.63
C ASP A 156 -2.51 -24.63 -11.97
N HIS A 157 -3.41 -23.79 -12.52
CA HIS A 157 -3.08 -22.40 -12.83
C HIS A 157 -2.67 -21.63 -11.57
N ILE A 158 -3.45 -21.71 -10.51
CA ILE A 158 -3.14 -21.01 -9.26
C ILE A 158 -1.87 -21.61 -8.62
N ASN A 159 -1.75 -22.95 -8.63
CA ASN A 159 -0.55 -23.59 -8.09
C ASN A 159 0.73 -23.11 -8.82
N ASP A 160 0.70 -22.99 -10.14
CA ASP A 160 1.82 -22.44 -10.92
C ASP A 160 2.04 -20.97 -10.54
N MET A 161 0.98 -20.19 -10.50
CA MET A 161 1.04 -18.74 -10.21
C MET A 161 1.65 -18.44 -8.83
N VAL A 162 1.42 -19.30 -7.84
CA VAL A 162 1.94 -19.02 -6.49
C VAL A 162 3.27 -19.72 -6.20
N ASN A 163 3.57 -20.90 -6.79
CA ASN A 163 4.70 -21.73 -6.39
C ASN A 163 5.80 -21.90 -7.43
N LYS A 164 5.48 -21.75 -8.72
CA LYS A 164 6.40 -22.13 -9.78
C LYS A 164 7.60 -21.17 -9.84
N LYS A 165 8.80 -21.75 -9.77
CA LYS A 165 10.03 -21.00 -9.92
C LYS A 165 10.14 -20.45 -11.35
N ASP A 166 10.53 -19.18 -11.46
CA ASP A 166 10.72 -18.49 -12.74
C ASP A 166 9.42 -18.52 -13.59
N TYR A 167 8.28 -18.27 -12.93
CA TYR A 167 6.96 -18.27 -13.58
C TYR A 167 6.90 -17.09 -14.56
N ASP A 168 6.67 -17.38 -15.83
CA ASP A 168 6.67 -16.38 -16.89
C ASP A 168 5.29 -16.12 -17.50
N GLY A 169 4.23 -16.68 -16.88
CA GLY A 169 2.86 -16.43 -17.30
C GLY A 169 2.08 -17.68 -17.70
N TYR A 170 0.97 -17.45 -18.37
CA TYR A 170 -0.01 -18.50 -18.68
C TYR A 170 -0.62 -18.31 -20.07
N MET A 171 -1.25 -19.38 -20.58
CA MET A 171 -2.01 -19.32 -21.83
C MET A 171 -3.47 -19.01 -21.54
N THR A 172 -4.09 -18.13 -22.33
CA THR A 172 -5.53 -17.88 -22.24
C THR A 172 -6.30 -19.11 -22.72
N THR A 173 -7.56 -19.22 -22.28
CA THR A 173 -8.46 -20.32 -22.68
C THR A 173 -9.31 -19.95 -23.90
N SER A 174 -8.99 -18.87 -24.60
CA SER A 174 -9.70 -18.42 -25.80
C SER A 174 -9.51 -19.41 -26.96
N LEU A 175 -10.36 -19.27 -27.99
CA LEU A 175 -10.28 -20.12 -29.21
C LEU A 175 -8.91 -20.00 -29.89
N ILE A 176 -8.26 -18.86 -29.78
CA ILE A 176 -6.89 -18.66 -30.20
C ILE A 176 -6.10 -18.32 -28.93
N PRO A 177 -5.44 -19.31 -28.31
CA PRO A 177 -4.73 -19.04 -27.06
C PRO A 177 -3.57 -18.07 -27.23
N GLU A 178 -3.46 -17.12 -26.31
CA GLU A 178 -2.38 -16.13 -26.28
C GLU A 178 -1.63 -16.24 -24.96
N LYS A 179 -0.33 -16.02 -24.99
CA LYS A 179 0.48 -15.98 -23.76
C LYS A 179 0.26 -14.65 -23.06
N VAL A 180 -0.04 -14.72 -21.77
CA VAL A 180 -0.10 -13.56 -20.88
C VAL A 180 1.18 -13.60 -20.03
N GLU A 181 2.04 -12.59 -20.25
CA GLU A 181 3.34 -12.52 -19.59
C GLU A 181 3.20 -12.08 -18.12
N CYS A 182 3.96 -12.73 -17.25
CA CYS A 182 4.10 -12.40 -15.83
C CYS A 182 5.59 -12.29 -15.47
N THR A 183 5.91 -11.55 -14.43
CA THR A 183 7.31 -11.35 -14.01
C THR A 183 7.83 -12.50 -13.17
N GLY A 184 6.95 -13.16 -12.44
CA GLY A 184 7.28 -14.29 -11.57
C GLY A 184 6.05 -14.75 -10.82
N SER A 185 6.22 -15.78 -9.99
CA SER A 185 5.19 -16.27 -9.07
C SER A 185 5.23 -15.50 -7.74
N VAL A 186 4.27 -15.79 -6.85
CA VAL A 186 4.30 -15.28 -5.46
C VAL A 186 5.60 -15.72 -4.78
N ARG A 187 5.98 -16.99 -4.96
CA ARG A 187 7.25 -17.54 -4.47
C ARG A 187 8.45 -16.72 -4.97
N ASP A 188 8.48 -16.41 -6.29
CA ASP A 188 9.56 -15.63 -6.89
C ASP A 188 9.59 -14.21 -6.33
N TYR A 189 8.41 -13.60 -6.10
CA TYR A 189 8.32 -12.26 -5.53
C TYR A 189 9.03 -12.20 -4.17
N TYR A 190 8.69 -13.11 -3.27
CA TYR A 190 9.27 -13.11 -1.91
C TYR A 190 10.74 -13.54 -1.92
N TYR A 191 11.10 -14.51 -2.78
CA TYR A 191 12.50 -14.93 -2.95
C TYR A 191 13.37 -13.74 -3.37
N ASP A 192 12.95 -13.00 -4.41
CA ASP A 192 13.71 -11.86 -4.94
C ASP A 192 13.81 -10.74 -3.89
N ASN A 193 12.67 -10.37 -3.28
CA ASN A 193 12.62 -9.24 -2.36
C ASN A 193 13.29 -9.51 -1.02
N SER A 194 13.53 -10.77 -0.68
CA SER A 194 14.29 -11.16 0.53
C SER A 194 15.71 -11.60 0.19
N MET A 195 16.13 -11.55 -1.08
CA MET A 195 17.42 -12.09 -1.56
C MET A 195 17.61 -13.56 -1.18
N GLY A 196 16.52 -14.32 -1.28
CA GLY A 196 16.50 -15.75 -1.02
C GLY A 196 16.29 -16.15 0.44
N ALA A 197 16.17 -15.18 1.36
CA ALA A 197 15.96 -15.49 2.78
C ALA A 197 14.57 -16.05 3.06
N PHE A 198 13.58 -15.76 2.21
CA PHE A 198 12.22 -16.24 2.36
C PHE A 198 11.71 -16.80 1.04
N THR A 199 11.32 -18.06 1.05
CA THR A 199 10.81 -18.76 -0.14
C THR A 199 9.51 -19.48 0.26
N PRO A 200 8.38 -18.74 0.32
CA PRO A 200 7.12 -19.36 0.75
C PRO A 200 6.69 -20.45 -0.20
N GLN A 201 6.02 -21.45 0.36
CA GLN A 201 5.36 -22.51 -0.39
C GLN A 201 3.90 -22.58 0.05
N PHE A 202 3.02 -22.83 -0.91
CA PHE A 202 1.58 -22.87 -0.66
C PHE A 202 1.01 -24.20 -1.14
N ASP A 203 0.23 -24.85 -0.29
CA ASP A 203 -0.64 -25.93 -0.73
C ASP A 203 -1.92 -25.29 -1.28
N VAL A 204 -2.31 -25.66 -2.48
CA VAL A 204 -3.55 -25.17 -3.12
C VAL A 204 -4.58 -26.31 -3.05
N VAL A 205 -5.77 -26.02 -2.54
CA VAL A 205 -6.84 -27.04 -2.41
C VAL A 205 -8.15 -26.51 -2.99
N GLY A 206 -9.01 -27.42 -3.37
CA GLY A 206 -10.31 -27.09 -3.95
C GLY A 206 -10.31 -27.16 -5.48
N PRO A 207 -11.30 -26.57 -6.16
CA PRO A 207 -12.32 -25.66 -5.62
C PRO A 207 -13.31 -26.32 -4.66
N VAL A 208 -13.63 -25.59 -3.57
CA VAL A 208 -14.77 -25.95 -2.73
C VAL A 208 -15.92 -25.01 -3.02
N LYS A 209 -17.15 -25.48 -2.80
CA LYS A 209 -18.34 -24.68 -3.07
C LYS A 209 -19.01 -24.27 -1.76
N ILE A 210 -19.31 -22.98 -1.64
CA ILE A 210 -20.03 -22.43 -0.48
C ILE A 210 -21.45 -22.03 -0.89
N ASN A 211 -22.38 -22.06 0.06
CA ASN A 211 -23.79 -21.76 -0.22
C ASN A 211 -24.09 -20.27 -0.03
N TYR A 212 -23.42 -19.44 -0.81
CA TYR A 212 -23.58 -17.99 -0.86
C TYR A 212 -23.55 -17.55 -2.33
N SER A 213 -24.24 -16.45 -2.65
CA SER A 213 -24.07 -15.77 -3.93
C SER A 213 -22.81 -14.93 -3.91
N LYS A 214 -22.17 -14.72 -5.05
CA LYS A 214 -21.03 -13.78 -5.17
C LYS A 214 -21.44 -12.36 -4.75
N TYR A 215 -22.73 -12.02 -4.87
CA TYR A 215 -23.27 -10.71 -4.48
C TYR A 215 -23.63 -10.63 -2.99
N ASP A 216 -23.53 -11.73 -2.25
CA ASP A 216 -23.61 -11.70 -0.79
C ASP A 216 -22.26 -11.31 -0.15
N ALA A 217 -21.21 -11.20 -0.97
CA ALA A 217 -19.84 -11.01 -0.51
C ALA A 217 -19.53 -9.55 -0.12
N GLY A 218 -20.30 -8.60 -0.64
CA GLY A 218 -20.11 -7.20 -0.35
C GLY A 218 -20.48 -6.82 1.07
N GLY A 219 -19.94 -5.72 1.54
CA GLY A 219 -20.22 -5.19 2.86
C GLY A 219 -19.29 -5.71 3.95
N SER A 220 -19.11 -4.87 4.96
CA SER A 220 -18.18 -5.12 6.04
C SER A 220 -18.58 -6.36 6.86
N GLY A 221 -17.64 -7.28 7.03
CA GLY A 221 -17.80 -8.50 7.82
C GLY A 221 -18.26 -9.73 7.05
N ASN A 222 -18.74 -9.60 5.83
CA ASN A 222 -19.19 -10.76 5.05
C ASN A 222 -17.99 -11.66 4.66
N GLY A 223 -16.84 -11.07 4.36
CA GLY A 223 -15.63 -11.84 4.05
C GLY A 223 -15.27 -12.86 5.11
N MET A 224 -15.40 -12.51 6.40
CA MET A 224 -15.15 -13.45 7.50
C MET A 224 -16.11 -14.65 7.46
N VAL A 225 -17.38 -14.40 7.17
CA VAL A 225 -18.41 -15.47 7.09
C VAL A 225 -18.11 -16.40 5.92
N LEU A 226 -17.71 -15.84 4.77
CA LEU A 226 -17.35 -16.61 3.59
C LEU A 226 -16.09 -17.46 3.85
N ALA A 227 -15.06 -16.85 4.45
CA ALA A 227 -13.81 -17.53 4.80
C ALA A 227 -14.07 -18.70 5.77
N ALA A 228 -14.87 -18.46 6.81
CA ALA A 228 -15.23 -19.51 7.76
C ALA A 228 -16.01 -20.65 7.09
N SER A 229 -16.87 -20.32 6.13
CA SER A 229 -17.63 -21.32 5.36
C SER A 229 -16.72 -22.13 4.45
N ALA A 230 -15.74 -21.46 3.84
CA ALA A 230 -14.75 -22.09 2.96
C ALA A 230 -13.83 -23.05 3.76
N CYS A 231 -13.39 -22.65 4.97
CA CYS A 231 -12.63 -23.58 5.84
C CYS A 231 -13.40 -24.86 6.11
N ARG A 232 -14.68 -24.74 6.50
CA ARG A 232 -15.51 -25.91 6.77
C ARG A 232 -15.76 -26.78 5.53
N ALA A 233 -15.87 -26.14 4.36
CA ALA A 233 -16.04 -26.87 3.10
C ALA A 233 -14.75 -27.59 2.67
N ALA A 234 -13.59 -27.10 3.11
CA ALA A 234 -12.28 -27.69 2.81
C ALA A 234 -11.83 -28.75 3.84
N ASP A 235 -12.54 -28.92 4.94
CA ASP A 235 -12.14 -29.72 6.11
C ASP A 235 -11.75 -31.16 5.73
N GLU A 236 -12.47 -31.75 4.79
CA GLU A 236 -12.18 -33.13 4.34
C GLU A 236 -11.01 -33.20 3.33
N LEU A 237 -10.55 -32.04 2.83
CA LEU A 237 -9.51 -31.98 1.79
C LEU A 237 -8.14 -31.69 2.37
N VAL A 238 -8.07 -31.14 3.59
CA VAL A 238 -6.82 -30.61 4.14
C VAL A 238 -6.78 -30.79 5.66
N ASP A 239 -5.60 -31.11 6.16
CA ASP A 239 -5.30 -31.16 7.60
C ASP A 239 -4.74 -29.80 8.02
N PHE A 240 -5.57 -29.00 8.69
CA PHE A 240 -5.23 -27.63 9.09
C PHE A 240 -4.05 -27.59 10.09
N SER A 241 -3.82 -28.68 10.85
CA SER A 241 -2.71 -28.70 11.82
C SER A 241 -1.33 -28.60 11.15
N ARG A 242 -1.24 -28.87 9.85
CA ARG A 242 0.01 -28.74 9.09
C ARG A 242 0.46 -27.30 8.87
N TYR A 243 -0.42 -26.34 9.14
CA TYR A 243 -0.18 -24.91 8.90
C TYR A 243 0.07 -24.12 10.19
N ASP A 244 0.31 -24.83 11.29
CA ASP A 244 0.74 -24.30 12.59
C ASP A 244 2.26 -24.53 12.70
N GLY A 245 3.03 -23.69 12.02
CA GLY A 245 4.48 -23.87 11.88
C GLY A 245 5.25 -23.63 13.17
N ASP A 246 4.75 -22.74 14.04
CA ASP A 246 5.42 -22.43 15.30
C ASP A 246 4.85 -23.20 16.51
N GLY A 247 3.77 -23.95 16.32
CA GLY A 247 3.19 -24.81 17.35
C GLY A 247 2.39 -24.07 18.40
N ASP A 248 1.84 -22.90 18.08
CA ASP A 248 1.07 -22.10 19.04
C ASP A 248 -0.42 -22.50 19.11
N GLY A 249 -0.83 -23.50 18.31
CA GLY A 249 -2.21 -23.97 18.21
C GLY A 249 -3.07 -23.17 17.25
N LYS A 250 -2.44 -22.40 16.35
CA LYS A 250 -3.13 -21.61 15.35
C LYS A 250 -2.51 -21.84 13.97
N ALA A 251 -3.33 -21.92 12.95
CA ALA A 251 -2.81 -21.88 11.58
C ALA A 251 -2.18 -20.50 11.31
N ASP A 252 -0.96 -20.49 10.78
CA ASP A 252 -0.19 -19.24 10.53
C ASP A 252 -0.97 -18.31 9.59
N MET A 253 -1.54 -18.89 8.51
CA MET A 253 -2.34 -18.15 7.55
C MET A 253 -3.13 -19.09 6.65
N VAL A 254 -4.38 -18.73 6.38
CA VAL A 254 -5.17 -19.36 5.32
C VAL A 254 -5.56 -18.26 4.32
N TYR A 255 -5.28 -18.49 3.05
CA TYR A 255 -5.61 -17.58 1.96
C TYR A 255 -6.77 -18.14 1.14
N PHE A 256 -7.69 -17.28 0.72
CA PHE A 256 -8.83 -17.69 -0.11
C PHE A 256 -8.77 -16.97 -1.46
N ILE A 257 -8.97 -17.72 -2.53
CA ILE A 257 -9.19 -17.12 -3.86
C ILE A 257 -10.63 -17.47 -4.26
N PHE A 258 -11.46 -16.44 -4.37
CA PHE A 258 -12.87 -16.59 -4.69
C PHE A 258 -13.08 -16.44 -6.21
N ALA A 259 -13.95 -17.26 -6.76
CA ALA A 259 -14.31 -17.24 -8.18
C ALA A 259 -14.94 -15.87 -8.56
N GLY A 260 -14.61 -15.37 -9.73
CA GLY A 260 -15.19 -14.16 -10.30
C GLY A 260 -14.41 -12.88 -9.96
N TYR A 261 -15.10 -11.75 -9.96
CA TYR A 261 -14.50 -10.40 -9.89
C TYR A 261 -14.54 -9.83 -8.47
N GLY A 262 -13.55 -8.97 -8.18
CA GLY A 262 -13.48 -8.26 -6.90
C GLY A 262 -13.99 -6.83 -6.99
N ALA A 263 -14.49 -6.31 -5.87
CA ALA A 263 -15.00 -4.94 -5.79
C ALA A 263 -13.91 -3.89 -6.05
N ASN A 264 -12.68 -4.16 -5.61
CA ASN A 264 -11.53 -3.23 -5.71
C ASN A 264 -11.17 -2.83 -7.14
N THR A 265 -11.50 -3.66 -8.14
CA THR A 265 -11.19 -3.38 -9.55
C THR A 265 -12.44 -3.28 -10.43
N SER A 266 -13.64 -3.55 -9.88
CA SER A 266 -14.86 -3.71 -10.68
C SER A 266 -15.48 -2.40 -11.18
N GLY A 267 -14.98 -1.25 -10.72
CA GLY A 267 -15.53 0.05 -11.09
C GLY A 267 -16.84 0.39 -10.37
N ASN A 268 -16.94 -0.01 -9.11
CA ASN A 268 -18.06 0.27 -8.19
C ASN A 268 -19.20 -0.77 -8.23
N ASN A 269 -18.84 -2.03 -8.01
CA ASN A 269 -19.85 -3.05 -7.66
C ASN A 269 -19.61 -3.46 -6.20
N SER A 270 -20.25 -2.76 -5.28
CA SER A 270 -20.08 -2.94 -3.82
C SER A 270 -20.65 -4.25 -3.29
N ASP A 271 -21.40 -4.98 -4.11
CA ASP A 271 -21.96 -6.28 -3.72
C ASP A 271 -20.94 -7.41 -3.86
N LEU A 272 -19.83 -7.15 -4.57
CA LEU A 272 -18.74 -8.13 -4.74
C LEU A 272 -17.77 -8.08 -3.56
N LEU A 273 -17.02 -9.16 -3.40
CA LEU A 273 -15.98 -9.26 -2.37
C LEU A 273 -14.90 -8.19 -2.60
N TRP A 274 -14.54 -7.48 -1.54
CA TRP A 274 -13.34 -6.63 -1.54
C TRP A 274 -12.17 -7.46 -1.01
N PRO A 275 -11.07 -7.64 -1.74
CA PRO A 275 -9.88 -8.32 -1.23
C PRO A 275 -9.36 -7.67 0.05
N HIS A 276 -8.98 -8.49 1.03
CA HIS A 276 -8.52 -7.98 2.33
C HIS A 276 -7.82 -9.07 3.15
N ALA A 277 -7.04 -8.64 4.14
CA ALA A 277 -6.51 -9.51 5.20
C ALA A 277 -7.23 -9.18 6.52
N SER A 278 -7.63 -10.22 7.26
CA SER A 278 -8.45 -10.02 8.46
C SER A 278 -8.32 -11.19 9.44
N LYS A 279 -9.10 -11.10 10.51
CA LYS A 279 -9.23 -12.18 11.49
C LYS A 279 -10.63 -12.79 11.39
N MET A 280 -10.70 -14.09 11.64
CA MET A 280 -11.97 -14.79 11.82
C MET A 280 -12.00 -15.44 13.21
N PHE A 281 -13.19 -15.72 13.68
CA PHE A 281 -13.39 -16.29 15.02
C PHE A 281 -14.27 -17.53 14.95
N GLY A 282 -14.04 -18.45 15.88
CA GLY A 282 -14.89 -19.63 16.04
C GLY A 282 -14.67 -20.71 14.99
N VAL A 283 -13.53 -20.68 14.29
CA VAL A 283 -13.13 -21.76 13.38
C VAL A 283 -12.00 -22.54 14.05
N ARG A 284 -12.28 -23.80 14.39
CA ARG A 284 -11.29 -24.71 14.95
C ARG A 284 -11.41 -26.05 14.21
N LEU A 285 -10.35 -26.44 13.54
CA LEU A 285 -10.28 -27.64 12.69
C LEU A 285 -8.96 -28.36 13.00
N ASP A 286 -8.99 -29.67 13.05
CA ASP A 286 -7.80 -30.51 13.27
C ASP A 286 -6.97 -30.12 14.50
N GLY A 287 -7.63 -29.59 15.54
CA GLY A 287 -6.96 -29.22 16.77
C GLY A 287 -6.36 -27.82 16.80
N VAL A 288 -6.37 -27.08 15.68
CA VAL A 288 -5.85 -25.69 15.62
C VAL A 288 -6.97 -24.70 15.35
N SER A 289 -6.75 -23.45 15.77
CA SER A 289 -7.65 -22.33 15.46
C SER A 289 -7.23 -21.68 14.14
N VAL A 290 -8.19 -21.37 13.27
CA VAL A 290 -7.92 -20.54 12.09
C VAL A 290 -8.38 -19.13 12.45
N GLU A 291 -7.43 -18.26 12.78
CA GLU A 291 -7.73 -16.90 13.27
C GLU A 291 -7.37 -15.83 12.26
N ARG A 292 -6.39 -16.07 11.39
CA ARG A 292 -5.93 -15.11 10.39
C ARG A 292 -6.25 -15.62 9.00
N TYR A 293 -6.71 -14.72 8.16
CA TYR A 293 -6.91 -15.05 6.76
C TYR A 293 -6.65 -13.83 5.87
N ALA A 294 -6.41 -14.11 4.60
CA ALA A 294 -6.43 -13.09 3.57
C ALA A 294 -7.20 -13.64 2.37
N CYS A 295 -7.67 -12.77 1.50
CA CYS A 295 -8.44 -13.20 0.36
C CYS A 295 -8.28 -12.28 -0.84
N SER A 296 -8.49 -12.86 -2.02
CA SER A 296 -8.57 -12.15 -3.29
C SER A 296 -9.60 -12.81 -4.19
N THR A 297 -9.71 -12.33 -5.41
CA THR A 297 -10.62 -12.89 -6.41
C THR A 297 -9.87 -13.32 -7.66
N GLU A 298 -10.49 -14.19 -8.44
CA GLU A 298 -9.90 -14.73 -9.65
C GLU A 298 -9.66 -13.69 -10.74
N MET A 299 -10.60 -12.73 -10.87
CA MET A 299 -10.68 -11.87 -12.05
C MET A 299 -10.32 -10.43 -11.74
N TYR A 300 -9.58 -9.81 -12.66
CA TYR A 300 -9.18 -8.40 -12.63
C TYR A 300 -10.13 -7.55 -13.48
N GLY A 301 -10.54 -6.41 -12.94
CA GLY A 301 -11.37 -5.46 -13.67
C GLY A 301 -12.85 -5.71 -13.48
N ARG A 302 -13.65 -5.07 -14.32
CA ARG A 302 -15.11 -5.18 -14.23
C ARG A 302 -15.62 -6.50 -14.84
N GLU A 303 -16.78 -6.90 -14.43
CA GLU A 303 -17.44 -8.11 -14.98
C GLU A 303 -17.48 -8.02 -16.52
N GLY A 304 -17.05 -9.10 -17.15
CA GLY A 304 -16.93 -9.20 -18.60
C GLY A 304 -15.59 -8.77 -19.17
N SER A 305 -14.62 -8.32 -18.34
CA SER A 305 -13.27 -8.01 -18.81
C SER A 305 -12.48 -9.24 -19.25
N ASN A 306 -12.80 -10.40 -18.66
CA ASN A 306 -12.15 -11.70 -18.94
C ASN A 306 -10.64 -11.68 -18.77
N VAL A 307 -10.16 -10.88 -17.81
CA VAL A 307 -8.73 -10.80 -17.45
C VAL A 307 -8.58 -11.46 -16.08
N LEU A 308 -7.67 -12.42 -15.97
CA LEU A 308 -7.34 -13.02 -14.67
C LEU A 308 -6.51 -12.02 -13.85
N ASP A 309 -6.73 -12.00 -12.54
CA ASP A 309 -5.89 -11.20 -11.64
C ASP A 309 -4.49 -11.81 -11.59
N GLY A 310 -3.51 -10.96 -11.32
CA GLY A 310 -2.13 -11.39 -11.13
C GLY A 310 -1.83 -11.68 -9.66
N ILE A 311 -0.54 -11.67 -9.33
CA ILE A 311 -0.09 -11.96 -7.96
C ILE A 311 -0.12 -10.74 -7.04
N GLY A 312 -0.36 -9.53 -7.59
CA GLY A 312 -0.18 -8.29 -6.82
C GLY A 312 -1.07 -8.21 -5.60
N THR A 313 -2.36 -8.58 -5.75
CA THR A 313 -3.30 -8.62 -4.63
C THR A 313 -2.84 -9.65 -3.58
N ILE A 314 -2.42 -10.85 -4.03
CA ILE A 314 -1.94 -11.89 -3.12
C ILE A 314 -0.71 -11.39 -2.34
N CYS A 315 0.24 -10.77 -3.04
CA CYS A 315 1.46 -10.27 -2.39
C CYS A 315 1.17 -9.12 -1.41
N HIS A 316 0.24 -8.22 -1.73
CA HIS A 316 -0.18 -7.15 -0.83
C HIS A 316 -0.80 -7.75 0.45
N GLU A 317 -1.83 -8.58 0.30
CA GLU A 317 -2.57 -9.13 1.44
C GLU A 317 -1.68 -10.07 2.29
N PHE A 318 -0.80 -10.83 1.66
CA PHE A 318 0.14 -11.67 2.41
C PHE A 318 1.19 -10.83 3.14
N SER A 319 1.56 -9.66 2.62
CA SER A 319 2.48 -8.75 3.32
C SER A 319 1.89 -8.25 4.64
N HIS A 320 0.56 -8.09 4.74
CA HIS A 320 -0.10 -7.82 6.02
C HIS A 320 0.08 -8.97 7.02
N VAL A 321 0.02 -10.20 6.54
CA VAL A 321 0.25 -11.38 7.40
C VAL A 321 1.70 -11.37 7.92
N LEU A 322 2.65 -10.95 7.08
CA LEU A 322 4.05 -10.80 7.49
C LEU A 322 4.27 -9.61 8.45
N GLY A 323 3.32 -8.66 8.52
CA GLY A 323 3.32 -7.59 9.50
C GLY A 323 3.42 -6.17 8.95
N LEU A 324 3.35 -5.97 7.64
CA LEU A 324 3.40 -4.61 7.07
C LEU A 324 2.04 -3.91 7.19
N PRO A 325 2.01 -2.62 7.51
CA PRO A 325 0.78 -1.83 7.46
C PRO A 325 0.48 -1.38 6.04
N ASP A 326 -0.72 -0.88 5.81
CA ASP A 326 -1.02 -0.11 4.61
C ASP A 326 -0.22 1.20 4.60
N GLU A 327 0.28 1.59 3.44
CA GLU A 327 1.06 2.82 3.28
C GLU A 327 0.24 3.93 2.59
N TYR A 328 -1.02 3.68 2.28
CA TYR A 328 -1.92 4.71 1.76
C TYR A 328 -2.70 5.36 2.92
N ASP A 329 -3.50 6.36 2.59
CA ASP A 329 -4.36 7.08 3.55
C ASP A 329 -5.60 6.23 3.82
N THR A 330 -5.58 5.47 4.91
CA THR A 330 -6.66 4.52 5.22
C THR A 330 -7.93 5.18 5.77
N ASP A 331 -7.93 6.49 6.06
CA ASP A 331 -9.15 7.17 6.50
C ASP A 331 -9.73 8.15 5.46
N TYR A 332 -9.09 8.24 4.30
CA TYR A 332 -9.58 9.00 3.14
C TYR A 332 -9.98 10.44 3.47
N ALA A 333 -9.08 11.15 4.15
CA ALA A 333 -9.19 12.57 4.49
C ALA A 333 -10.03 12.89 5.75
N SER A 334 -10.40 11.89 6.55
CA SER A 334 -11.11 12.15 7.82
C SER A 334 -10.22 12.85 8.86
N SER A 335 -8.91 12.68 8.79
CA SER A 335 -7.94 13.27 9.74
C SER A 335 -7.33 14.59 9.24
N GLY A 336 -8.13 15.45 8.63
CA GLY A 336 -7.68 16.80 8.26
C GLY A 336 -7.37 16.97 6.78
N GLY A 337 -7.72 16.04 5.94
CA GLY A 337 -7.52 16.08 4.50
C GLY A 337 -6.78 14.85 3.99
N GLN A 338 -6.70 14.73 2.67
CA GLN A 338 -6.07 13.59 2.03
C GLN A 338 -4.55 13.59 2.26
N GLY A 339 -4.04 12.55 2.89
CA GLY A 339 -2.61 12.35 3.07
C GLY A 339 -1.92 11.97 1.75
N VAL A 340 -0.69 12.42 1.57
CA VAL A 340 0.15 11.99 0.44
C VAL A 340 0.87 10.70 0.85
N HIS A 341 0.87 9.70 -0.01
CA HIS A 341 1.44 8.39 0.29
C HIS A 341 2.31 7.91 -0.87
N PRO A 342 3.07 6.81 -0.71
CA PRO A 342 3.97 6.32 -1.77
C PRO A 342 3.27 5.90 -3.06
N SER A 343 1.97 5.64 -3.02
CA SER A 343 1.16 5.27 -4.19
C SER A 343 1.75 4.05 -4.91
N SER A 344 2.08 4.17 -6.20
CA SER A 344 2.58 3.01 -6.95
C SER A 344 4.05 2.66 -6.70
N TRP A 345 4.73 3.40 -5.81
CA TRP A 345 6.10 3.08 -5.40
C TRP A 345 6.17 2.00 -4.32
N SER A 346 5.06 1.67 -3.67
CA SER A 346 4.98 0.66 -2.61
C SER A 346 3.90 -0.37 -2.93
N ILE A 347 4.18 -1.64 -2.66
CA ILE A 347 3.19 -2.70 -2.78
C ILE A 347 2.09 -2.54 -1.71
N MET A 348 2.43 -1.93 -0.56
CA MET A 348 1.47 -1.67 0.53
C MET A 348 0.60 -0.43 0.25
N ALA A 349 0.59 0.03 -1.00
CA ALA A 349 -0.31 1.04 -1.53
C ALA A 349 -0.78 0.56 -2.91
N SER A 350 -0.74 1.39 -3.95
CA SER A 350 -1.27 0.97 -5.26
C SER A 350 -0.25 0.28 -6.17
N GLY A 351 0.97 0.05 -5.70
CA GLY A 351 2.01 -0.65 -6.46
C GLY A 351 1.67 -2.10 -6.80
N SER A 352 0.77 -2.70 -6.03
CA SER A 352 0.23 -4.05 -6.28
C SER A 352 -0.47 -4.17 -7.65
N TYR A 353 -1.02 -3.06 -8.18
CA TYR A 353 -1.80 -3.08 -9.42
C TYR A 353 -0.97 -2.98 -10.70
N ARG A 354 0.36 -2.83 -10.60
CA ARG A 354 1.18 -2.64 -11.80
C ARG A 354 1.06 -3.83 -12.75
N ASN A 355 0.96 -3.54 -14.04
CA ASN A 355 0.76 -4.53 -15.11
C ASN A 355 -0.47 -5.43 -14.85
N LYS A 356 -1.58 -4.86 -14.35
CA LYS A 356 -2.80 -5.62 -13.98
C LYS A 356 -2.46 -6.69 -12.93
N SER A 357 -1.75 -6.29 -11.89
CA SER A 357 -1.27 -7.13 -10.77
C SER A 357 -0.28 -8.24 -11.16
N ARG A 358 0.16 -8.32 -12.42
CA ARG A 358 1.09 -9.39 -12.88
C ARG A 358 2.55 -9.06 -12.60
N THR A 359 2.84 -7.78 -12.34
CA THR A 359 4.17 -7.29 -11.99
C THR A 359 4.01 -6.26 -10.87
N PRO A 360 3.63 -6.69 -9.65
CA PRO A 360 3.60 -5.75 -8.54
C PRO A 360 5.01 -5.20 -8.30
N VAL A 361 5.10 -3.97 -7.79
CA VAL A 361 6.42 -3.36 -7.52
C VAL A 361 7.16 -4.15 -6.44
N GLY A 362 8.49 -4.15 -6.52
CA GLY A 362 9.32 -4.75 -5.48
C GLY A 362 9.20 -3.98 -4.16
N TYR A 363 9.46 -4.68 -3.07
CA TYR A 363 9.49 -4.04 -1.75
C TYR A 363 10.46 -2.86 -1.73
N THR A 364 10.03 -1.75 -1.15
CA THR A 364 10.87 -0.60 -0.82
C THR A 364 11.92 -1.00 0.22
N LEU A 365 12.93 -0.17 0.40
CA LEU A 365 13.91 -0.40 1.47
C LEU A 365 13.24 -0.40 2.86
N TYR A 366 12.21 0.42 3.05
CA TYR A 366 11.45 0.41 4.31
C TYR A 366 10.80 -0.96 4.54
N GLU A 367 10.06 -1.48 3.55
CA GLU A 367 9.37 -2.77 3.65
C GLU A 367 10.37 -3.91 3.91
N ARG A 368 11.49 -3.94 3.19
CA ARG A 368 12.56 -4.94 3.42
C ARG A 368 13.18 -4.82 4.81
N TYR A 369 13.42 -3.58 5.28
CA TYR A 369 13.99 -3.33 6.60
C TYR A 369 13.00 -3.75 7.70
N ALA A 370 11.73 -3.42 7.53
CA ALA A 370 10.67 -3.77 8.49
C ALA A 370 10.52 -5.30 8.64
N LEU A 371 10.61 -6.02 7.52
CA LEU A 371 10.53 -7.49 7.51
C LEU A 371 11.85 -8.18 7.90
N GLY A 372 12.94 -7.42 8.05
CA GLY A 372 14.24 -7.99 8.37
C GLY A 372 14.98 -8.56 7.15
N PHE A 373 14.50 -8.29 5.94
CA PHE A 373 15.12 -8.75 4.70
C PHE A 373 16.33 -7.90 4.31
N ALA A 374 16.41 -6.66 4.80
CA ALA A 374 17.53 -5.75 4.54
C ALA A 374 17.93 -5.04 5.82
N THR A 375 19.19 -4.61 5.88
CA THR A 375 19.72 -3.76 6.96
C THR A 375 20.38 -2.54 6.33
N PRO A 376 19.68 -1.38 6.32
CA PRO A 376 20.27 -0.16 5.76
C PRO A 376 21.55 0.23 6.48
N LYS A 377 22.58 0.62 5.75
CA LYS A 377 23.85 1.08 6.30
C LYS A 377 23.70 2.51 6.81
N LEU A 378 24.12 2.74 8.05
CA LEU A 378 24.05 4.09 8.64
C LEU A 378 25.10 5.00 7.98
N ILE A 379 24.67 6.18 7.54
CA ILE A 379 25.56 7.29 7.19
C ILE A 379 25.51 8.27 8.36
N ASP A 380 26.61 8.41 9.07
CA ASP A 380 26.76 9.30 10.22
C ASP A 380 27.92 10.30 10.05
N ALA A 381 28.57 10.29 8.89
CA ALA A 381 29.71 11.17 8.57
C ALA A 381 29.71 11.52 7.07
N PRO A 382 30.30 12.66 6.69
CA PRO A 382 30.49 13.02 5.30
C PRO A 382 31.29 11.99 4.50
N GLY A 383 30.99 11.86 3.22
CA GLY A 383 31.67 10.93 2.32
C GLY A 383 30.96 10.83 0.99
N SER A 384 31.56 10.05 0.08
CA SER A 384 30.95 9.72 -1.20
C SER A 384 30.40 8.30 -1.17
N PHE A 385 29.23 8.10 -1.71
CA PHE A 385 28.45 6.87 -1.59
C PHE A 385 27.97 6.41 -2.96
N SER A 386 27.70 5.10 -3.05
CA SER A 386 27.18 4.48 -4.27
C SER A 386 26.08 3.50 -3.92
N LEU A 387 25.05 3.44 -4.77
CA LEU A 387 23.91 2.54 -4.61
C LEU A 387 23.65 1.80 -5.93
N ASP A 388 23.84 0.49 -5.89
CA ASP A 388 23.32 -0.40 -6.93
C ASP A 388 21.80 -0.52 -6.78
N ALA A 389 21.13 -0.99 -7.83
CA ALA A 389 19.67 -1.16 -7.80
C ALA A 389 19.23 -2.06 -6.64
N LEU A 390 18.21 -1.64 -5.91
CA LEU A 390 17.70 -2.35 -4.72
C LEU A 390 17.31 -3.80 -5.05
N ASN A 391 16.71 -4.02 -6.23
CA ASN A 391 16.22 -5.34 -6.63
C ASN A 391 17.35 -6.34 -6.97
N THR A 392 18.61 -5.89 -7.07
CA THR A 392 19.74 -6.78 -7.33
C THR A 392 20.77 -6.79 -6.21
N SER A 393 20.78 -5.78 -5.34
CA SER A 393 21.84 -5.61 -4.32
C SER A 393 21.32 -5.71 -2.89
N ASN A 394 20.04 -5.49 -2.68
CA ASN A 394 19.42 -5.34 -1.36
C ASN A 394 20.10 -4.22 -0.53
N SER A 395 20.75 -3.27 -1.19
CA SER A 395 21.56 -2.21 -0.56
C SER A 395 20.73 -0.96 -0.32
N GLY A 396 21.01 -0.29 0.79
CA GLY A 396 20.42 1.00 1.06
C GLY A 396 21.08 1.65 2.26
N TYR A 397 20.83 2.93 2.41
CA TYR A 397 21.40 3.73 3.49
C TYR A 397 20.32 4.29 4.39
N ARG A 398 20.75 4.67 5.60
CA ARG A 398 19.94 5.37 6.58
C ARG A 398 20.68 6.62 7.04
N ILE A 399 19.98 7.75 7.09
CA ILE A 399 20.46 8.99 7.74
C ILE A 399 19.48 9.29 8.87
N ASN A 400 19.98 9.44 10.10
CA ASN A 400 19.14 9.80 11.24
C ASN A 400 18.92 11.32 11.26
N THR A 401 17.70 11.74 11.64
CA THR A 401 17.45 13.14 11.99
C THR A 401 18.00 13.42 13.39
N SER A 402 17.86 14.65 13.87
CA SER A 402 18.19 15.01 15.25
C SER A 402 17.19 14.45 16.26
N LEU A 403 16.06 13.90 15.78
CA LEU A 403 15.02 13.34 16.64
C LEU A 403 15.14 11.81 16.73
N PRO A 404 15.00 11.24 17.93
CA PRO A 404 15.01 9.78 18.03
C PRO A 404 13.83 9.16 17.28
N ASN A 405 14.08 8.03 16.63
CA ASN A 405 13.08 7.25 15.91
C ASN A 405 12.52 7.92 14.65
N GLU A 406 13.13 9.05 14.20
CA GLU A 406 12.84 9.64 12.89
C GLU A 406 14.13 9.61 12.05
N PHE A 407 14.01 9.13 10.79
CA PHE A 407 15.18 8.92 9.94
C PHE A 407 14.77 8.86 8.48
N PHE A 408 15.77 8.96 7.60
CA PHE A 408 15.59 8.80 6.15
C PHE A 408 16.18 7.46 5.73
N LEU A 409 15.49 6.77 4.83
CA LEU A 409 15.97 5.59 4.11
C LEU A 409 16.22 5.98 2.67
N ILE A 410 17.32 5.52 2.11
CA ILE A 410 17.79 5.88 0.78
C ILE A 410 18.06 4.59 0.02
N ASP A 411 17.39 4.42 -1.11
CA ASP A 411 17.60 3.27 -1.99
C ASP A 411 17.59 3.70 -3.47
N ASN A 412 17.85 2.74 -4.34
CA ASN A 412 17.92 2.97 -5.79
C ASN A 412 16.93 2.04 -6.49
N ARG A 413 15.92 2.61 -7.12
CA ARG A 413 14.86 1.89 -7.84
C ARG A 413 15.14 2.00 -9.35
N GLN A 414 15.27 0.86 -10.01
CA GLN A 414 15.51 0.80 -11.44
C GLN A 414 14.39 0.00 -12.13
N GLN A 415 13.98 0.43 -13.34
CA GLN A 415 12.86 -0.17 -14.09
C GLN A 415 13.21 -1.56 -14.63
N THR A 416 13.52 -2.49 -13.72
CA THR A 416 13.86 -3.87 -14.05
C THR A 416 13.11 -4.83 -13.13
N ARG A 417 12.87 -6.03 -13.60
CA ARG A 417 12.23 -7.10 -12.83
C ARG A 417 10.88 -6.62 -12.25
N TRP A 418 10.72 -6.63 -10.94
CA TRP A 418 9.47 -6.23 -10.27
C TRP A 418 9.16 -4.74 -10.43
N ASP A 419 10.20 -3.91 -10.63
CA ASP A 419 10.06 -2.47 -10.80
C ASP A 419 9.92 -2.03 -12.27
N ALA A 420 9.80 -2.99 -13.21
CA ALA A 420 9.76 -2.71 -14.65
C ALA A 420 8.64 -1.74 -15.06
N TYR A 421 7.59 -1.63 -14.28
CA TYR A 421 6.42 -0.78 -14.58
C TYR A 421 6.34 0.46 -13.68
N LEU A 422 7.39 0.80 -12.94
CA LEU A 422 7.47 2.10 -12.26
C LEU A 422 7.50 3.23 -13.31
N LEU A 423 7.02 4.40 -12.92
CA LEU A 423 6.95 5.54 -13.85
C LEU A 423 8.30 6.23 -14.04
N GLY A 424 9.24 6.02 -13.11
CA GLY A 424 10.59 6.59 -13.17
C GLY A 424 11.60 5.65 -12.52
N HIS A 425 12.86 6.09 -12.51
CA HIS A 425 13.97 5.33 -11.89
C HIS A 425 14.95 6.31 -11.26
N GLY A 426 15.76 5.81 -10.32
CA GLY A 426 16.76 6.62 -9.63
C GLY A 426 16.74 6.40 -8.12
N MET A 427 17.36 7.32 -7.40
CA MET A 427 17.41 7.28 -5.93
C MET A 427 16.04 7.65 -5.35
N THR A 428 15.49 6.83 -4.47
CA THR A 428 14.33 7.18 -3.68
C THR A 428 14.74 7.48 -2.23
N VAL A 429 14.07 8.42 -1.61
CA VAL A 429 14.31 8.82 -0.22
C VAL A 429 12.99 8.79 0.51
N THR A 430 12.93 7.98 1.56
CA THR A 430 11.73 7.82 2.39
C THR A 430 12.00 8.33 3.79
N ARG A 431 11.22 9.31 4.26
CA ARG A 431 11.26 9.73 5.65
C ARG A 431 10.35 8.81 6.46
N VAL A 432 10.90 8.27 7.56
CA VAL A 432 10.19 7.34 8.44
C VAL A 432 10.16 7.95 9.84
N ASP A 433 8.97 8.04 10.43
CA ASP A 433 8.77 8.45 11.81
C ASP A 433 8.12 7.30 12.58
N SER A 434 8.90 6.64 13.43
CA SER A 434 8.40 5.53 14.26
C SER A 434 8.13 5.94 15.71
N THR A 435 7.86 7.23 15.96
CA THR A 435 7.65 7.75 17.33
C THR A 435 6.31 7.35 17.93
N SER A 436 5.27 7.17 17.12
CA SER A 436 3.92 6.88 17.62
C SER A 436 3.53 5.42 17.37
N VAL A 437 3.64 4.61 18.40
CA VAL A 437 3.19 3.21 18.36
C VAL A 437 1.71 3.12 17.98
N ASP A 438 0.88 4.01 18.52
CA ASP A 438 -0.57 4.02 18.26
C ASP A 438 -0.89 4.21 16.77
N VAL A 439 -0.18 5.12 16.10
CA VAL A 439 -0.41 5.39 14.67
C VAL A 439 -0.07 4.15 13.83
N TRP A 440 1.07 3.52 14.12
CA TRP A 440 1.51 2.32 13.41
C TRP A 440 0.59 1.12 13.68
N GLU A 441 0.24 0.88 14.95
CA GLU A 441 -0.60 -0.27 15.32
C GLU A 441 -2.05 -0.14 14.85
N ASN A 442 -2.52 1.08 14.61
CA ASN A 442 -3.88 1.31 14.12
C ASN A 442 -3.93 1.57 12.60
N ASN A 443 -2.87 1.25 11.88
CA ASN A 443 -2.82 1.36 10.42
C ASN A 443 -3.14 2.77 9.89
N LYS A 444 -2.60 3.81 10.57
CA LYS A 444 -2.91 5.23 10.30
C LYS A 444 -1.71 6.05 9.86
N ILE A 445 -0.67 5.39 9.36
CA ILE A 445 0.65 6.02 9.16
C ILE A 445 0.61 7.21 8.20
N ASN A 446 -0.32 7.23 7.24
CA ASN A 446 -0.43 8.31 6.25
C ASN A 446 -1.81 8.97 6.22
N CYS A 447 -2.60 8.86 7.31
CA CYS A 447 -3.93 9.47 7.38
C CYS A 447 -3.89 10.98 7.57
N ASN A 448 -2.90 11.50 8.29
CA ASN A 448 -2.84 12.93 8.61
C ASN A 448 -1.92 13.65 7.61
N PRO A 449 -2.47 14.50 6.71
CA PRO A 449 -1.63 15.20 5.73
C PRO A 449 -0.63 16.18 6.34
N ALA A 450 -0.85 16.61 7.60
CA ALA A 450 0.09 17.48 8.31
C ALA A 450 1.22 16.70 8.99
N HIS A 451 1.12 15.37 9.09
CA HIS A 451 2.18 14.53 9.66
C HIS A 451 2.07 13.10 9.15
N GLN A 452 2.80 12.79 8.10
CA GLN A 452 2.87 11.43 7.54
C GLN A 452 4.02 10.68 8.19
N TYR A 453 3.76 9.47 8.65
CA TYR A 453 4.76 8.66 9.36
C TYR A 453 5.63 7.84 8.39
N LEU A 454 5.23 7.77 7.12
CA LEU A 454 6.03 7.18 6.04
C LEU A 454 5.84 8.02 4.78
N GLU A 455 6.83 8.85 4.46
CA GLU A 455 6.73 9.79 3.34
C GLU A 455 7.80 9.53 2.29
N LEU A 456 7.39 9.31 1.05
CA LEU A 456 8.30 9.32 -0.09
C LEU A 456 8.58 10.78 -0.47
N LEU A 457 9.83 11.22 -0.31
CA LEU A 457 10.27 12.54 -0.76
C LEU A 457 10.37 12.51 -2.29
N ARG A 458 9.54 13.32 -2.95
CA ARG A 458 9.49 13.37 -4.41
C ARG A 458 10.34 14.53 -4.91
N ALA A 459 11.31 14.24 -5.79
CA ALA A 459 12.25 15.24 -6.31
C ALA A 459 11.51 16.38 -7.04
N THR A 460 10.56 16.02 -7.90
CA THR A 460 9.73 16.99 -8.64
C THR A 460 8.28 16.50 -8.61
N PRO A 461 7.55 16.75 -7.49
CA PRO A 461 6.20 16.21 -7.35
C PRO A 461 5.25 16.78 -8.40
N LYS A 462 4.50 15.89 -9.04
CA LYS A 462 3.48 16.27 -10.02
C LYS A 462 2.16 16.49 -9.27
N THR A 463 1.80 17.75 -9.08
CA THR A 463 0.62 18.11 -8.29
C THR A 463 -0.53 18.57 -9.17
N LYS A 464 -1.75 18.34 -8.68
CA LYS A 464 -2.99 18.87 -9.27
C LYS A 464 -3.79 19.50 -8.14
N THR A 465 -4.16 20.76 -8.33
CA THR A 465 -4.97 21.50 -7.36
C THR A 465 -6.40 21.61 -7.85
N SER A 466 -7.35 21.26 -6.98
CA SER A 466 -8.79 21.40 -7.24
C SER A 466 -9.43 22.01 -5.99
N GLY A 467 -9.81 23.28 -6.08
CA GLY A 467 -10.26 24.04 -4.90
C GLY A 467 -9.11 24.13 -3.88
N SER A 468 -9.38 23.72 -2.66
CA SER A 468 -8.37 23.69 -1.58
C SER A 468 -7.60 22.35 -1.52
N THR A 469 -7.96 21.38 -2.35
CA THR A 469 -7.34 20.04 -2.32
C THR A 469 -6.17 19.97 -3.29
N VAL A 470 -5.02 19.56 -2.79
CA VAL A 470 -3.83 19.27 -3.60
C VAL A 470 -3.63 17.76 -3.60
N THR A 471 -3.59 17.17 -4.78
CA THR A 471 -3.27 15.75 -4.95
C THR A 471 -1.91 15.61 -5.62
N VAL A 472 -1.18 14.57 -5.26
CA VAL A 472 0.11 14.25 -5.84
C VAL A 472 -0.06 12.98 -6.69
N SER A 473 0.44 13.03 -7.91
CA SER A 473 0.42 11.89 -8.83
C SER A 473 1.84 11.38 -9.03
N ASP A 474 1.98 10.07 -9.12
CA ASP A 474 3.27 9.45 -9.41
C ASP A 474 3.80 9.90 -10.79
N SER A 475 5.10 10.05 -10.88
CA SER A 475 5.73 10.51 -12.12
C SER A 475 7.19 10.04 -12.21
N ASP A 476 7.78 10.24 -13.37
CA ASP A 476 9.21 10.03 -13.62
C ASP A 476 10.09 11.09 -12.91
N GLY A 477 9.48 12.13 -12.37
CA GLY A 477 10.15 13.14 -11.56
C GLY A 477 10.19 12.84 -10.07
N ASP A 478 9.63 11.72 -9.62
CA ASP A 478 9.61 11.40 -8.18
C ASP A 478 11.00 11.02 -7.65
N PRO A 479 11.81 10.16 -8.32
CA PRO A 479 13.14 9.82 -7.81
C PRO A 479 14.16 10.93 -8.09
N PHE A 480 15.33 10.80 -7.48
CA PHE A 480 16.47 11.69 -7.70
C PHE A 480 17.52 10.98 -8.56
N PRO A 481 18.18 11.66 -9.52
CA PRO A 481 17.88 13.03 -9.95
C PRO A 481 16.57 13.13 -10.74
N GLY A 482 16.02 12.02 -11.26
CA GLY A 482 14.75 11.94 -11.96
C GLY A 482 14.68 12.82 -13.18
N SER A 483 13.50 12.92 -13.79
CA SER A 483 13.30 13.75 -14.99
C SER A 483 13.48 15.25 -14.69
N GLY A 484 13.40 15.65 -13.43
CA GLY A 484 13.63 17.04 -12.98
C GLY A 484 15.09 17.39 -12.78
N ASN A 485 16.00 16.41 -12.87
CA ASN A 485 17.44 16.56 -12.66
C ASN A 485 17.77 17.24 -11.31
N VAL A 486 17.11 16.79 -10.23
CA VAL A 486 17.33 17.31 -8.87
C VAL A 486 18.50 16.57 -8.25
N THR A 487 19.61 17.26 -8.02
CA THR A 487 20.89 16.64 -7.66
C THR A 487 21.29 16.86 -6.20
N GLU A 488 20.40 17.46 -5.38
CA GLU A 488 20.70 17.64 -3.95
C GLU A 488 19.43 17.63 -3.10
N ILE A 489 19.58 17.21 -1.84
CA ILE A 489 18.53 17.30 -0.83
C ILE A 489 19.21 17.83 0.44
N THR A 490 18.84 19.06 0.80
CA THR A 490 19.45 19.79 1.92
C THR A 490 18.39 20.15 2.95
N ASN A 491 18.79 20.85 4.00
CA ASN A 491 17.84 21.43 4.96
C ASN A 491 17.04 22.60 4.36
N GLN A 492 17.48 23.17 3.24
CA GLN A 492 16.83 24.32 2.59
C GLN A 492 16.16 23.96 1.26
N SER A 493 16.41 22.80 0.70
CA SER A 493 15.79 22.39 -0.56
C SER A 493 14.31 22.02 -0.38
N THR A 494 13.62 21.85 -1.49
CA THR A 494 12.25 21.32 -1.52
C THR A 494 12.24 20.15 -2.52
N PRO A 495 12.07 18.89 -2.05
CA PRO A 495 11.90 18.49 -0.63
C PRO A 495 13.18 18.65 0.19
N SER A 496 13.06 18.59 1.51
CA SER A 496 14.18 18.82 2.43
C SER A 496 14.47 17.58 3.30
N LEU A 497 15.69 17.54 3.87
CA LEU A 497 16.07 16.51 4.87
C LEU A 497 15.69 16.95 6.30
N ARG A 498 14.70 17.83 6.46
CA ARG A 498 14.22 18.21 7.78
C ARG A 498 13.30 17.16 8.38
N SER A 499 13.26 17.11 9.70
CA SER A 499 12.26 16.33 10.44
C SER A 499 10.86 16.90 10.18
N TRP A 500 9.82 16.17 10.59
CA TRP A 500 8.44 16.69 10.54
C TRP A 500 8.27 17.96 11.37
N THR A 501 9.00 18.11 12.46
CA THR A 501 8.99 19.34 13.28
C THR A 501 9.90 20.43 12.71
N GLN A 502 10.40 20.25 11.50
CA GLN A 502 11.28 21.18 10.78
C GLN A 502 12.68 21.34 11.42
N ALA A 503 13.06 20.43 12.31
CA ALA A 503 14.43 20.41 12.84
C ALA A 503 15.41 19.99 11.73
N SER A 504 16.55 20.67 11.66
CA SER A 504 17.58 20.37 10.67
C SER A 504 18.28 19.03 10.96
N THR A 505 18.61 18.31 9.91
CA THR A 505 19.52 17.14 10.04
C THR A 505 20.97 17.62 10.02
N PRO A 506 21.88 16.84 10.61
CA PRO A 506 23.31 17.22 10.62
C PRO A 506 24.00 17.01 9.27
N LEU A 507 23.39 16.30 8.34
CA LEU A 507 23.97 15.92 7.05
C LEU A 507 23.05 16.34 5.91
N GLU A 508 23.63 16.58 4.75
CA GLU A 508 22.92 16.92 3.50
C GLU A 508 23.45 16.03 2.38
N ILE A 509 22.59 15.75 1.40
CA ILE A 509 22.91 14.93 0.22
C ILE A 509 23.11 15.86 -0.96
N LYS A 510 24.22 15.66 -1.71
CA LYS A 510 24.57 16.49 -2.86
C LYS A 510 25.16 15.63 -3.99
N ASN A 511 25.29 16.24 -5.14
CA ASN A 511 25.95 15.64 -6.31
C ASN A 511 25.33 14.28 -6.69
N ILE A 512 23.99 14.16 -6.59
CA ILE A 512 23.28 12.94 -6.96
C ILE A 512 23.41 12.76 -8.46
N GLN A 513 23.93 11.61 -8.89
CA GLN A 513 24.11 11.27 -10.31
C GLN A 513 23.68 9.82 -10.54
N GLU A 514 23.20 9.59 -11.74
CA GLU A 514 22.85 8.25 -12.20
C GLU A 514 23.70 7.90 -13.42
N SER A 515 24.36 6.77 -13.35
CA SER A 515 25.15 6.26 -14.47
C SER A 515 24.26 5.58 -15.52
N ALA A 516 24.78 5.36 -16.72
CA ALA A 516 24.06 4.61 -17.75
C ALA A 516 23.78 3.14 -17.36
N ALA A 517 24.45 2.63 -16.33
CA ALA A 517 24.20 1.29 -15.79
C ALA A 517 23.17 1.30 -14.64
N GLY A 518 22.55 2.44 -14.34
CA GLY A 518 21.57 2.58 -13.27
C GLY A 518 22.17 2.60 -11.88
N VAL A 519 23.49 2.84 -11.75
CA VAL A 519 24.12 3.01 -10.43
C VAL A 519 24.01 4.47 -10.03
N ILE A 520 23.52 4.70 -8.81
CA ILE A 520 23.44 6.06 -8.24
C ILE A 520 24.71 6.34 -7.44
N THR A 521 25.27 7.53 -7.62
CA THR A 521 26.36 8.04 -6.75
C THR A 521 25.91 9.39 -6.17
N PHE A 522 26.39 9.68 -4.96
CA PHE A 522 26.05 10.94 -4.28
C PHE A 522 27.10 11.22 -3.19
N ASP A 523 27.20 12.48 -2.82
CA ASP A 523 28.03 12.92 -1.70
C ASP A 523 27.15 13.28 -0.51
N VAL A 524 27.65 13.00 0.68
CA VAL A 524 27.04 13.46 1.94
C VAL A 524 27.99 14.47 2.56
N GLU A 525 27.48 15.63 2.91
CA GLU A 525 28.25 16.73 3.53
C GLU A 525 27.63 17.09 4.87
N LYS A 526 28.38 17.79 5.70
CA LYS A 526 27.82 18.40 6.92
C LYS A 526 26.87 19.52 6.49
N ALA A 527 25.70 19.54 7.10
CA ALA A 527 24.73 20.60 6.86
C ALA A 527 25.35 21.95 7.23
N ALA A 528 25.08 22.96 6.40
CA ALA A 528 25.53 24.31 6.68
C ALA A 528 24.91 24.78 8.01
N LEU A 529 25.75 25.38 8.85
CA LEU A 529 25.26 26.03 10.07
C LEU A 529 24.45 27.26 9.66
N ASN A 530 23.18 27.25 9.94
CA ASN A 530 22.36 28.45 9.80
C ASN A 530 22.66 29.38 10.97
N VAL A 531 23.75 30.15 10.82
CA VAL A 531 24.04 31.24 11.77
C VAL A 531 23.23 32.44 11.30
N THR A 532 22.13 32.69 11.95
CA THR A 532 21.37 33.92 11.68
C THR A 532 22.13 35.12 12.26
N THR A 533 21.92 36.29 11.71
CA THR A 533 22.48 37.54 12.26
C THR A 533 22.10 37.77 13.73
N GLU A 534 20.95 37.24 14.14
CA GLU A 534 20.50 37.29 15.53
C GLU A 534 21.34 36.40 16.45
N ASP A 535 21.86 35.26 15.96
CA ASP A 535 22.76 34.41 16.74
C ASP A 535 24.11 35.06 16.98
N PHE A 536 24.58 35.90 16.05
CA PHE A 536 25.80 36.70 16.22
C PHE A 536 25.62 37.82 17.25
N GLU A 537 24.45 38.42 17.32
CA GLU A 537 24.15 39.47 18.30
C GLU A 537 23.89 38.90 19.71
N ALA A 538 23.41 37.64 19.79
CA ALA A 538 23.19 36.95 21.06
C ALA A 538 24.48 36.30 21.62
N MET A 539 25.54 36.23 20.82
CA MET A 539 26.83 35.71 21.30
C MET A 539 27.49 36.75 22.18
N ASP A 540 27.40 36.55 23.47
CA ASP A 540 28.13 37.39 24.45
C ASP A 540 29.65 37.22 24.27
N LEU A 541 30.24 38.20 23.55
CA LEU A 541 31.67 38.21 23.27
C LEU A 541 32.53 38.37 24.56
N SER A 542 31.92 38.62 25.72
CA SER A 542 32.60 38.66 27.02
C SER A 542 33.15 37.26 27.41
N THR A 543 32.53 36.24 27.05
CA THR A 543 32.99 34.89 27.29
C THR A 543 34.15 34.43 26.40
N UNK A 544 34.22 35.01 25.46
CA UNK A 544 35.33 34.74 24.62
C UNK A 544 36.57 35.49 25.05
N UNK A 545 36.30 36.41 25.63
CA UNK A 545 37.32 37.17 26.17
C UNK A 545 37.87 36.56 27.40
N UNK A 546 37.08 36.01 27.91
CA UNK A 546 37.47 35.32 29.05
C UNK A 546 38.33 34.16 28.79
N UNK A 547 38.02 33.66 27.82
CA UNK A 547 38.79 32.61 27.41
C UNK A 547 40.19 32.96 27.00
N ARG A 548 40.24 33.91 26.30
CA ARG A 548 41.54 34.47 25.89
C ARG A 548 42.36 34.95 27.10
N GLN A 549 41.75 35.53 28.06
CA GLN A 549 42.48 35.97 29.27
C GLN A 549 42.93 34.80 30.15
N GLN A 550 42.19 33.71 30.20
CA GLN A 550 42.61 32.52 30.93
C GLN A 550 43.76 31.80 30.22
N LEU A 551 43.77 31.78 28.90
CA LEU A 551 44.88 31.22 28.12
C LEU A 551 46.15 32.04 28.30
N HIS A 552 46.02 33.36 28.37
CA HIS A 552 47.18 34.25 28.62
C HIS A 552 47.74 34.13 30.06
N ARG A 553 46.92 33.81 31.05
CA ARG A 553 47.39 33.61 32.43
C ARG A 553 48.07 32.26 32.61
N HIS A 554 47.68 31.27 31.83
CA HIS A 554 48.31 29.94 31.90
C HIS A 554 49.73 29.92 31.26
N ASP A 555 49.96 30.82 30.28
CA ASP A 555 51.26 30.93 29.61
C ASP A 555 52.27 31.73 30.44
N GLN A 556 51.82 32.58 31.35
CA GLN A 556 52.71 33.39 32.22
C GLN A 556 53.17 32.59 33.47
N HIS A 557 52.55 31.49 33.82
CA HIS A 557 52.98 30.64 34.92
C HIS A 557 53.89 29.48 34.47
N ARG A 558 54.24 29.41 33.19
CA ARG A 558 55.19 28.41 32.66
C ARG A 558 56.52 29.02 32.15
N ARG A 559 56.84 30.22 32.55
CA ARG A 559 58.18 30.82 32.31
C ARG A 559 58.96 30.97 33.63
#